data_799d020ed3533ae8e5f7761a9161a27d
#
_entry.id   799d020ed3533ae8e5f7761a9161a27d
#
_cell.length_a   1.000
_cell.length_b   1.000
_cell.length_c   1.000
_cell.angle_alpha   90.00
_cell.angle_beta   90.00
_cell.angle_gamma   90.00
#
_symmetry.space_group_name_H-M   'P 1'
#
loop_
_entity.id
_entity.type
_entity.pdbx_description
1 polymer ?
#
loop_
_entity_poly.entity_id
_entity_poly.type
_entity_poly.pdbx_seq_one_letter_code
_entity_poly.pdbx_strand_id
1 'polypeptide(L)'
;MRGLMQEWPLLVHTFIDHAKIHHGEREIVTRRVEGDIHSTTYSEIHSRSKKFAKALKELGVSKGDVVGTLAWNTNRHLESWYGITGLGAIYHTLNPRLFVEQLDYIINHAENKFIISDISFVEILENIHDKIPNVQGFIFLCEKSDLPESKLKNVYSYEELVNSQDDNFEWVKLEEDD
;
A
#
# COMPACT_ATOMS: atom_id res chain seq x y z
N MET A 1 12.22 17.65 -35.86
CA MET A 1 13.27 17.91 -34.84
C MET A 1 12.66 17.45 -33.51
N ARG A 2 13.25 16.45 -32.87
CA ARG A 2 12.84 16.10 -31.51
C ARG A 2 13.22 17.26 -30.57
N GLY A 3 12.37 17.65 -29.64
CA GLY A 3 12.71 18.66 -28.64
C GLY A 3 13.84 18.19 -27.72
N LEU A 4 14.35 19.09 -26.89
CA LEU A 4 15.36 18.78 -25.85
C LEU A 4 14.76 18.15 -24.59
N MET A 5 13.57 17.57 -24.69
CA MET A 5 12.92 16.84 -23.60
C MET A 5 13.63 15.50 -23.35
N GLN A 6 13.75 15.14 -22.11
CA GLN A 6 14.25 13.82 -21.73
C GLN A 6 13.23 12.74 -22.16
N GLU A 7 13.72 11.65 -22.71
CA GLU A 7 12.95 10.42 -22.92
C GLU A 7 12.98 9.62 -21.61
N TRP A 8 12.23 10.09 -20.62
CA TRP A 8 12.17 9.54 -19.26
C TRP A 8 10.73 9.48 -18.78
N PRO A 9 10.19 8.31 -18.41
CA PRO A 9 8.83 8.20 -17.91
C PRO A 9 8.70 8.82 -16.51
N LEU A 10 7.65 9.61 -16.30
CA LEU A 10 7.31 10.19 -14.98
C LEU A 10 6.54 9.17 -14.13
N LEU A 11 7.28 8.33 -13.43
CA LEU A 11 6.73 7.26 -12.60
C LEU A 11 6.75 7.64 -11.11
N VAL A 12 5.72 7.18 -10.38
CA VAL A 12 5.54 7.51 -8.96
C VAL A 12 6.76 7.11 -8.12
N HIS A 13 7.34 5.94 -8.35
CA HIS A 13 8.47 5.45 -7.56
C HIS A 13 9.76 6.27 -7.76
N THR A 14 9.88 7.03 -8.87
CA THR A 14 11.06 7.89 -9.08
C THR A 14 11.19 9.00 -8.04
N PHE A 15 10.07 9.42 -7.44
CA PHE A 15 10.08 10.41 -6.37
C PHE A 15 10.75 9.87 -5.10
N ILE A 16 10.45 8.63 -4.72
CA ILE A 16 11.05 8.05 -3.51
C ILE A 16 12.52 7.66 -3.76
N ASP A 17 12.88 7.25 -4.99
CA ASP A 17 14.26 7.00 -5.39
C ASP A 17 15.08 8.31 -5.30
N HIS A 18 14.56 9.41 -5.81
CA HIS A 18 15.17 10.73 -5.69
C HIS A 18 15.31 11.16 -4.22
N ALA A 19 14.25 11.01 -3.44
CA ALA A 19 14.26 11.37 -2.03
C ALA A 19 15.29 10.55 -1.23
N LYS A 20 15.43 9.25 -1.50
CA LYS A 20 16.47 8.41 -0.90
C LYS A 20 17.87 8.92 -1.23
N ILE A 21 18.13 9.25 -2.49
CA ILE A 21 19.48 9.64 -2.94
C ILE A 21 19.89 11.01 -2.36
N HIS A 22 18.99 11.99 -2.40
CA HIS A 22 19.32 13.38 -2.08
C HIS A 22 18.89 13.82 -0.68
N HIS A 23 17.95 13.10 -0.07
CA HIS A 23 17.32 13.47 1.20
C HIS A 23 17.12 12.26 2.13
N GLY A 24 17.89 11.19 1.95
CA GLY A 24 17.71 9.91 2.61
C GLY A 24 17.58 9.99 4.13
N GLU A 25 18.39 10.84 4.76
CA GLU A 25 18.42 11.03 6.22
C GLU A 25 17.36 12.03 6.75
N ARG A 26 16.56 12.66 5.87
CA ARG A 26 15.49 13.54 6.32
C ARG A 26 14.38 12.76 6.98
N GLU A 27 13.94 13.29 8.10
CA GLU A 27 12.93 12.68 8.96
C GLU A 27 11.52 12.86 8.39
N ILE A 28 10.72 11.81 8.56
CA ILE A 28 9.27 11.78 8.35
C ILE A 28 8.64 11.43 9.68
N VAL A 29 7.84 12.35 10.22
CA VAL A 29 7.16 12.17 11.51
C VAL A 29 5.70 11.87 11.27
N THR A 30 5.20 10.82 11.90
CA THR A 30 3.81 10.41 11.80
C THR A 30 3.22 10.13 13.17
N ARG A 31 1.94 10.50 13.37
CA ARG A 31 1.16 10.00 14.49
C ARG A 31 0.42 8.75 14.02
N ARG A 32 0.78 7.60 14.57
CA ARG A 32 0.17 6.32 14.19
C ARG A 32 -1.20 6.11 14.87
N VAL A 33 -1.95 5.16 14.37
CA VAL A 33 -3.27 4.78 14.92
C VAL A 33 -3.14 4.24 16.33
N GLU A 34 -2.02 3.62 16.67
CA GLU A 34 -1.64 3.16 18.01
C GLU A 34 -1.49 4.31 19.02
N GLY A 35 -1.42 5.56 18.53
CA GLY A 35 -1.39 6.79 19.36
C GLY A 35 -0.01 7.34 19.63
N ASP A 36 1.05 6.64 19.25
CA ASP A 36 2.42 7.11 19.37
C ASP A 36 2.84 8.06 18.22
N ILE A 37 3.95 8.75 18.43
CA ILE A 37 4.63 9.51 17.40
C ILE A 37 5.80 8.68 16.92
N HIS A 38 5.73 8.27 15.66
CA HIS A 38 6.76 7.48 15.00
C HIS A 38 7.58 8.36 14.06
N SER A 39 8.88 8.21 14.12
CA SER A 39 9.84 8.89 13.26
C SER A 39 10.57 7.88 12.40
N THR A 40 10.68 8.16 11.12
CA THR A 40 11.39 7.36 10.12
C THR A 40 12.10 8.29 9.13
N THR A 41 12.85 7.74 8.18
CA THR A 41 13.57 8.50 7.16
C THR A 41 13.12 8.13 5.75
N TYR A 42 13.46 8.98 4.74
CA TYR A 42 13.19 8.62 3.34
C TYR A 42 13.93 7.36 2.90
N SER A 43 15.12 7.10 3.43
CA SER A 43 15.86 5.85 3.17
C SER A 43 15.09 4.64 3.69
N GLU A 44 14.50 4.72 4.88
CA GLU A 44 13.69 3.66 5.47
C GLU A 44 12.37 3.46 4.71
N ILE A 45 11.66 4.55 4.39
CA ILE A 45 10.44 4.48 3.56
C ILE A 45 10.73 3.77 2.24
N HIS A 46 11.82 4.15 1.55
CA HIS A 46 12.21 3.51 0.30
C HIS A 46 12.46 2.00 0.46
N SER A 47 13.27 1.62 1.46
CA SER A 47 13.60 0.21 1.73
C SER A 47 12.33 -0.59 2.06
N ARG A 48 11.50 -0.08 2.97
CA ARG A 48 10.26 -0.74 3.39
C ARG A 48 9.22 -0.82 2.28
N SER A 49 9.12 0.19 1.41
CA SER A 49 8.27 0.13 0.20
C SER A 49 8.68 -1.00 -0.74
N LYS A 50 9.98 -1.21 -0.95
CA LYS A 50 10.49 -2.32 -1.75
C LYS A 50 10.20 -3.69 -1.14
N LYS A 51 10.39 -3.82 0.17
CA LYS A 51 10.01 -5.02 0.92
C LYS A 51 8.52 -5.32 0.78
N PHE A 52 7.68 -4.30 0.90
CA PHE A 52 6.24 -4.46 0.76
C PHE A 52 5.83 -4.84 -0.67
N ALA A 53 6.44 -4.23 -1.70
CA ALA A 53 6.23 -4.62 -3.10
C ALA A 53 6.56 -6.10 -3.33
N LYS A 54 7.67 -6.58 -2.75
CA LYS A 54 8.07 -7.99 -2.82
C LYS A 54 7.07 -8.90 -2.12
N ALA A 55 6.60 -8.52 -0.92
CA ALA A 55 5.58 -9.27 -0.19
C ALA A 55 4.25 -9.36 -0.96
N LEU A 56 3.79 -8.25 -1.55
CA LEU A 56 2.60 -8.24 -2.40
C LEU A 56 2.76 -9.17 -3.61
N LYS A 57 3.93 -9.17 -4.24
CA LYS A 57 4.23 -10.09 -5.35
C LYS A 57 4.16 -11.56 -4.93
N GLU A 58 4.65 -11.91 -3.73
CA GLU A 58 4.54 -13.27 -3.18
C GLU A 58 3.09 -13.66 -2.85
N LEU A 59 2.25 -12.69 -2.45
CA LEU A 59 0.81 -12.87 -2.30
C LEU A 59 0.06 -12.98 -3.65
N GLY A 60 0.78 -12.86 -4.77
CA GLY A 60 0.23 -13.02 -6.11
C GLY A 60 -0.27 -11.72 -6.75
N VAL A 61 0.03 -10.55 -6.17
CA VAL A 61 -0.26 -9.26 -6.82
C VAL A 61 0.72 -9.04 -7.97
N SER A 62 0.21 -8.60 -9.09
CA SER A 62 0.94 -8.34 -10.34
C SER A 62 0.57 -7.00 -10.95
N LYS A 63 1.30 -6.59 -12.00
CA LYS A 63 1.00 -5.38 -12.79
C LYS A 63 -0.47 -5.38 -13.23
N GLY A 64 -1.16 -4.27 -13.00
CA GLY A 64 -2.56 -4.06 -13.35
C GLY A 64 -3.58 -4.55 -12.30
N ASP A 65 -3.17 -5.34 -11.31
CA ASP A 65 -4.05 -5.70 -10.20
C ASP A 65 -4.38 -4.47 -9.34
N VAL A 66 -5.61 -4.40 -8.83
CA VAL A 66 -6.06 -3.28 -7.99
C VAL A 66 -5.91 -3.64 -6.51
N VAL A 67 -5.24 -2.77 -5.76
CA VAL A 67 -5.09 -2.89 -4.31
C VAL A 67 -5.78 -1.69 -3.64
N GLY A 68 -6.86 -1.98 -2.91
CA GLY A 68 -7.60 -0.98 -2.15
C GLY A 68 -6.88 -0.57 -0.89
N THR A 69 -6.98 0.72 -0.51
CA THR A 69 -6.43 1.21 0.74
C THR A 69 -7.49 2.00 1.52
N LEU A 70 -7.89 1.48 2.67
CA LEU A 70 -8.81 2.10 3.63
C LEU A 70 -8.03 2.49 4.88
N ALA A 71 -7.28 3.59 4.81
CA ALA A 71 -6.27 3.90 5.80
C ALA A 71 -6.09 5.40 6.04
N TRP A 72 -5.59 5.74 7.23
CA TRP A 72 -5.15 7.08 7.56
C TRP A 72 -3.76 7.40 6.98
N ASN A 73 -3.42 8.68 6.87
CA ASN A 73 -2.13 9.12 6.34
C ASN A 73 -1.01 8.88 7.36
N THR A 74 -0.46 7.68 7.34
CA THR A 74 0.68 7.25 8.18
C THR A 74 1.89 6.89 7.32
N ASN A 75 3.05 6.65 7.95
CA ASN A 75 4.24 6.16 7.26
C ASN A 75 3.96 4.85 6.51
N ARG A 76 3.23 3.89 7.13
CA ARG A 76 2.88 2.61 6.52
C ARG A 76 2.01 2.78 5.27
N HIS A 77 1.09 3.77 5.29
CA HIS A 77 0.26 4.08 4.13
C HIS A 77 1.10 4.68 2.99
N LEU A 78 2.07 5.54 3.32
CA LEU A 78 3.03 6.09 2.35
C LEU A 78 3.93 5.00 1.74
N GLU A 79 4.44 4.09 2.58
CA GLU A 79 5.20 2.92 2.14
C GLU A 79 4.40 2.03 1.20
N SER A 80 3.12 1.81 1.54
CA SER A 80 2.19 1.02 0.71
C SER A 80 1.95 1.66 -0.66
N TRP A 81 1.82 2.99 -0.72
CA TRP A 81 1.64 3.70 -1.98
C TRP A 81 2.79 3.44 -2.94
N TYR A 82 4.03 3.64 -2.48
CA TYR A 82 5.20 3.37 -3.32
C TYR A 82 5.38 1.89 -3.64
N GLY A 83 5.08 1.01 -2.69
CA GLY A 83 5.18 -0.44 -2.90
C GLY A 83 4.21 -0.95 -3.95
N ILE A 84 2.96 -0.53 -3.90
CA ILE A 84 1.92 -0.92 -4.86
C ILE A 84 2.24 -0.38 -6.26
N THR A 85 2.48 0.93 -6.37
CA THR A 85 2.75 1.57 -7.66
C THR A 85 4.08 1.13 -8.27
N GLY A 86 5.09 0.89 -7.44
CA GLY A 86 6.39 0.38 -7.90
C GLY A 86 6.35 -1.09 -8.38
N LEU A 87 5.34 -1.85 -7.96
CA LEU A 87 5.02 -3.18 -8.48
C LEU A 87 4.24 -3.11 -9.81
N GLY A 88 3.75 -1.93 -10.19
CA GLY A 88 2.88 -1.73 -11.36
C GLY A 88 1.43 -2.09 -11.09
N ALA A 89 1.05 -2.24 -9.83
CA ALA A 89 -0.33 -2.42 -9.41
C ALA A 89 -1.03 -1.07 -9.24
N ILE A 90 -2.34 -1.07 -9.30
CA ILE A 90 -3.17 0.13 -9.19
C ILE A 90 -3.47 0.40 -7.71
N TYR A 91 -3.07 1.57 -7.25
CA TYR A 91 -3.34 2.04 -5.90
C TYR A 91 -4.71 2.72 -5.82
N HIS A 92 -5.68 2.07 -5.19
CA HIS A 92 -7.06 2.53 -5.09
C HIS A 92 -7.39 3.00 -3.69
N THR A 93 -7.45 4.32 -3.48
CA THR A 93 -7.81 4.90 -2.18
C THR A 93 -9.31 4.85 -1.92
N LEU A 94 -9.68 4.31 -0.76
CA LEU A 94 -11.06 4.21 -0.29
C LEU A 94 -11.31 5.25 0.80
N ASN A 95 -12.35 6.05 0.65
CA ASN A 95 -12.69 7.04 1.65
C ASN A 95 -13.48 6.39 2.80
N PRO A 96 -12.95 6.38 4.05
CA PRO A 96 -13.61 5.72 5.19
C PRO A 96 -14.90 6.42 5.67
N ARG A 97 -15.22 7.59 5.11
CA ARG A 97 -16.44 8.35 5.43
C ARG A 97 -17.62 8.02 4.50
N LEU A 98 -17.41 7.14 3.53
CA LEU A 98 -18.48 6.66 2.67
C LEU A 98 -19.40 5.70 3.41
N PHE A 99 -20.66 5.64 2.97
CA PHE A 99 -21.57 4.62 3.46
C PHE A 99 -21.15 3.23 2.99
N VAL A 100 -21.53 2.22 3.74
CA VAL A 100 -21.19 0.81 3.50
C VAL A 100 -21.56 0.37 2.07
N GLU A 101 -22.74 0.79 1.58
CA GLU A 101 -23.23 0.47 0.24
C GLU A 101 -22.42 1.14 -0.88
N GLN A 102 -21.78 2.27 -0.58
CA GLN A 102 -20.87 2.92 -1.53
C GLN A 102 -19.52 2.23 -1.56
N LEU A 103 -19.03 1.81 -0.38
CA LEU A 103 -17.75 1.08 -0.27
C LEU A 103 -17.81 -0.26 -0.99
N ASP A 104 -18.87 -1.06 -0.77
CA ASP A 104 -19.01 -2.36 -1.44
C ASP A 104 -19.11 -2.19 -2.95
N TYR A 105 -19.83 -1.16 -3.43
CA TYR A 105 -19.93 -0.87 -4.85
C TYR A 105 -18.58 -0.52 -5.48
N ILE A 106 -17.82 0.43 -4.90
CA ILE A 106 -16.56 0.89 -5.51
C ILE A 106 -15.47 -0.17 -5.43
N ILE A 107 -15.44 -0.99 -4.37
CA ILE A 107 -14.50 -2.11 -4.23
C ILE A 107 -14.74 -3.16 -5.32
N ASN A 108 -16.00 -3.53 -5.56
CA ASN A 108 -16.37 -4.47 -6.60
C ASN A 108 -16.16 -3.88 -8.00
N HIS A 109 -16.56 -2.62 -8.23
CA HIS A 109 -16.43 -1.96 -9.52
C HIS A 109 -14.96 -1.84 -9.97
N ALA A 110 -14.04 -1.58 -9.02
CA ALA A 110 -12.61 -1.50 -9.29
C ALA A 110 -11.92 -2.88 -9.25
N GLU A 111 -12.66 -3.97 -8.97
CA GLU A 111 -12.13 -5.33 -8.90
C GLU A 111 -10.94 -5.47 -7.94
N ASN A 112 -11.05 -4.85 -6.75
CA ASN A 112 -9.97 -4.89 -5.76
C ASN A 112 -9.60 -6.34 -5.39
N LYS A 113 -8.31 -6.65 -5.53
CA LYS A 113 -7.76 -7.97 -5.22
C LYS A 113 -7.36 -8.13 -3.75
N PHE A 114 -6.78 -7.08 -3.16
CA PHE A 114 -6.47 -6.97 -1.75
C PHE A 114 -6.97 -5.65 -1.20
N ILE A 115 -7.24 -5.60 0.11
CA ILE A 115 -7.52 -4.36 0.83
C ILE A 115 -6.50 -4.20 1.95
N ILE A 116 -5.78 -3.07 1.93
CA ILE A 116 -4.91 -2.61 3.01
C ILE A 116 -5.74 -1.69 3.88
N SER A 117 -5.70 -1.89 5.21
CA SER A 117 -6.54 -1.11 6.12
C SER A 117 -5.86 -0.82 7.44
N ASP A 118 -6.22 0.28 8.06
CA ASP A 118 -5.98 0.47 9.48
C ASP A 118 -6.94 -0.40 10.30
N ILE A 119 -6.49 -0.79 11.50
CA ILE A 119 -7.28 -1.60 12.44
C ILE A 119 -8.59 -0.91 12.88
N SER A 120 -8.64 0.41 12.83
CA SER A 120 -9.85 1.20 13.14
C SER A 120 -11.02 0.97 12.18
N PHE A 121 -10.80 0.31 11.04
CA PHE A 121 -11.83 0.06 10.02
C PHE A 121 -12.25 -1.43 9.93
N VAL A 122 -11.83 -2.25 10.87
CA VAL A 122 -12.16 -3.70 10.89
C VAL A 122 -13.66 -3.93 10.79
N GLU A 123 -14.48 -3.25 11.63
CA GLU A 123 -15.94 -3.40 11.62
C GLU A 123 -16.57 -3.08 10.27
N ILE A 124 -16.06 -2.05 9.59
CA ILE A 124 -16.56 -1.68 8.24
C ILE A 124 -16.29 -2.83 7.27
N LEU A 125 -15.09 -3.39 7.28
CA LEU A 125 -14.71 -4.49 6.39
C LEU A 125 -15.48 -5.76 6.73
N GLU A 126 -15.70 -6.07 8.00
CA GLU A 126 -16.54 -7.19 8.43
C GLU A 126 -18.00 -7.08 7.98
N ASN A 127 -18.53 -5.87 7.90
CA ASN A 127 -19.90 -5.62 7.43
C ASN A 127 -20.09 -5.78 5.92
N ILE A 128 -19.01 -5.71 5.15
CA ILE A 128 -19.06 -5.80 3.68
C ILE A 128 -18.37 -7.05 3.12
N HIS A 129 -17.64 -7.83 3.90
CA HIS A 129 -16.77 -8.91 3.38
C HIS A 129 -17.51 -9.94 2.53
N ASP A 130 -18.75 -10.27 2.86
CA ASP A 130 -19.58 -11.19 2.06
C ASP A 130 -20.05 -10.58 0.74
N LYS A 131 -20.00 -9.24 0.60
CA LYS A 131 -20.41 -8.48 -0.58
C LYS A 131 -19.25 -8.16 -1.53
N ILE A 132 -18.03 -8.44 -1.16
CA ILE A 132 -16.81 -8.15 -1.93
C ILE A 132 -16.04 -9.45 -2.27
N PRO A 133 -16.64 -10.39 -3.02
CA PRO A 133 -16.13 -11.75 -3.21
C PRO A 133 -14.80 -11.83 -3.96
N ASN A 134 -14.43 -10.78 -4.71
CA ASN A 134 -13.17 -10.74 -5.47
C ASN A 134 -11.95 -10.42 -4.59
N VAL A 135 -12.17 -9.89 -3.38
CA VAL A 135 -11.09 -9.57 -2.45
C VAL A 135 -10.51 -10.87 -1.87
N GLN A 136 -9.24 -11.12 -2.16
CA GLN A 136 -8.53 -12.34 -1.78
C GLN A 136 -7.97 -12.29 -0.36
N GLY A 137 -7.76 -11.10 0.20
CA GLY A 137 -7.24 -10.93 1.55
C GLY A 137 -7.16 -9.49 2.01
N PHE A 138 -6.90 -9.34 3.31
CA PHE A 138 -6.84 -8.08 4.02
C PHE A 138 -5.49 -7.92 4.71
N ILE A 139 -4.85 -6.78 4.52
CA ILE A 139 -3.55 -6.45 5.13
C ILE A 139 -3.77 -5.29 6.10
N PHE A 140 -3.64 -5.54 7.41
CA PHE A 140 -3.75 -4.49 8.41
C PHE A 140 -2.40 -3.82 8.68
N LEU A 141 -2.42 -2.48 8.70
CA LEU A 141 -1.26 -1.61 8.92
C LEU A 141 -0.83 -1.61 10.39
N CYS A 142 -0.51 -2.78 10.94
CA CYS A 142 -0.18 -2.98 12.35
C CYS A 142 0.91 -4.04 12.53
N GLU A 143 1.41 -4.16 13.77
CA GLU A 143 2.24 -5.28 14.20
C GLU A 143 1.40 -6.57 14.24
N LYS A 144 2.08 -7.72 14.21
CA LYS A 144 1.41 -9.03 14.32
C LYS A 144 0.63 -9.19 15.63
N SER A 145 1.17 -8.66 16.72
CA SER A 145 0.54 -8.67 18.04
C SER A 145 -0.77 -7.90 18.11
N ASP A 146 -0.94 -6.92 17.23
CA ASP A 146 -2.05 -5.99 17.20
C ASP A 146 -3.10 -6.34 16.14
N LEU A 147 -2.91 -7.49 15.46
CA LEU A 147 -3.92 -8.01 14.54
C LEU A 147 -5.24 -8.22 15.26
N PRO A 148 -6.33 -7.62 14.76
CA PRO A 148 -7.64 -7.79 15.39
C PRO A 148 -8.17 -9.21 15.20
N GLU A 149 -8.84 -9.74 16.21
CA GLU A 149 -9.73 -10.88 16.01
C GLU A 149 -10.85 -10.45 15.06
N SER A 150 -11.03 -11.14 13.95
CA SER A 150 -12.02 -10.77 12.94
C SER A 150 -12.60 -11.99 12.23
N LYS A 151 -13.75 -11.78 11.57
CA LYS A 151 -14.41 -12.77 10.70
C LYS A 151 -13.79 -12.81 9.30
N LEU A 152 -12.90 -11.89 8.98
CA LEU A 152 -12.27 -11.78 7.68
C LEU A 152 -11.37 -12.98 7.41
N LYS A 153 -11.29 -13.37 6.15
CA LYS A 153 -10.41 -14.46 5.71
C LYS A 153 -9.11 -13.90 5.15
N ASN A 154 -8.03 -14.66 5.28
CA ASN A 154 -6.70 -14.28 4.75
C ASN A 154 -6.28 -12.91 5.25
N VAL A 155 -6.17 -12.78 6.57
CA VAL A 155 -5.73 -11.56 7.26
C VAL A 155 -4.22 -11.60 7.49
N TYR A 156 -3.55 -10.51 7.15
CA TYR A 156 -2.09 -10.36 7.25
C TYR A 156 -1.73 -9.10 8.05
N SER A 157 -0.64 -9.18 8.81
CA SER A 157 0.01 -8.02 9.41
C SER A 157 0.96 -7.38 8.39
N TYR A 158 0.87 -6.08 8.20
CA TYR A 158 1.79 -5.31 7.37
C TYR A 158 3.25 -5.47 7.83
N GLU A 159 3.49 -5.34 9.14
CA GLU A 159 4.84 -5.43 9.68
C GLU A 159 5.44 -6.83 9.53
N GLU A 160 4.64 -7.88 9.70
CA GLU A 160 5.09 -9.26 9.45
C GLU A 160 5.48 -9.46 7.99
N LEU A 161 4.65 -8.98 7.05
CA LEU A 161 4.93 -9.06 5.62
C LEU A 161 6.22 -8.32 5.25
N VAL A 162 6.38 -7.07 5.70
CA VAL A 162 7.57 -6.26 5.42
C VAL A 162 8.83 -6.87 6.05
N ASN A 163 8.74 -7.33 7.30
CA ASN A 163 9.88 -7.89 8.03
C ASN A 163 10.30 -9.28 7.50
N SER A 164 9.44 -9.99 6.79
CA SER A 164 9.78 -11.26 6.14
C SER A 164 10.62 -11.09 4.87
N GLN A 165 10.76 -9.87 4.35
CA GLN A 165 11.42 -9.58 3.09
C GLN A 165 12.73 -8.81 3.26
N ASP A 166 13.62 -8.98 2.31
CA ASP A 166 14.73 -8.06 2.04
C ASP A 166 14.27 -6.95 1.07
N ASP A 167 15.05 -5.89 0.94
CA ASP A 167 14.76 -4.77 0.03
C ASP A 167 15.41 -4.92 -1.37
N ASN A 168 15.89 -6.11 -1.70
CA ASN A 168 16.42 -6.43 -3.01
C ASN A 168 15.29 -6.65 -4.03
N PHE A 169 14.55 -5.60 -4.30
CA PHE A 169 13.46 -5.57 -5.26
C PHE A 169 13.72 -4.47 -6.29
N GLU A 170 13.68 -4.81 -7.56
CA GLU A 170 13.71 -3.82 -8.64
C GLU A 170 12.28 -3.41 -9.01
N TRP A 171 12.05 -2.09 -9.08
CA TRP A 171 10.77 -1.58 -9.53
C TRP A 171 10.41 -2.12 -10.91
N VAL A 172 9.16 -2.44 -11.12
CA VAL A 172 8.68 -2.92 -12.42
C VAL A 172 8.85 -1.80 -13.46
N LYS A 173 9.35 -2.16 -14.64
CA LYS A 173 9.45 -1.20 -15.75
C LYS A 173 8.05 -0.88 -16.26
N LEU A 174 7.74 0.39 -16.26
CA LEU A 174 6.44 0.94 -16.64
C LEU A 174 6.64 2.08 -17.64
N GLU A 175 5.60 2.34 -18.40
CA GLU A 175 5.43 3.56 -19.20
C GLU A 175 4.45 4.50 -18.48
N GLU A 176 4.37 5.78 -18.89
CA GLU A 176 3.52 6.78 -18.22
C GLU A 176 2.02 6.49 -18.37
N ASP A 177 1.64 5.71 -19.35
CA ASP A 177 0.27 5.33 -19.70
C ASP A 177 -0.14 3.92 -19.21
N ASP A 178 0.72 3.30 -18.39
CA ASP A 178 0.45 2.00 -17.77
C ASP A 178 -0.61 2.06 -16.63
#